data_71e37031a6195d1c709f51b3f8f8c3b1
#
_entry.id   71e37031a6195d1c709f51b3f8f8c3b1
#
_cell.length_a   1.000
_cell.length_b   1.000
_cell.length_c   1.000
_cell.angle_alpha   90.00
_cell.angle_beta   90.00
_cell.angle_gamma   90.00
#
_symmetry.space_group_name_H-M   'P 1'
#
loop_
_entity.id
_entity.type
_entity.pdbx_description
1 polymer ?
#
loop_
_entity_poly.entity_id
_entity_poly.type
_entity_poly.pdbx_seq_one_letter_code
_entity_poly.pdbx_strand_id
1 'polypeptide(L)'
;MSRSGRWPMIRRLAWDRDRKARAVCHICGQPIDYSLPASSCPDAWEPDHIIPVSKRPELELDRNNIKASHMRCNRARGDGTNGENNLGMQSRVW
;
A
#
# COMPACT_ATOMS: atom_id res chain seq x y z
N MET A 1 2.88 18.43 -8.40
CA MET A 1 2.68 17.92 -7.16
C MET A 1 1.63 16.87 -7.14
N SER A 2 1.98 15.78 -6.75
CA SER A 2 1.10 14.68 -6.88
C SER A 2 0.14 14.54 -5.74
N ARG A 3 0.51 14.91 -4.55
CA ARG A 3 -0.37 14.70 -3.42
C ARG A 3 -0.98 15.98 -2.97
N SER A 4 -2.28 15.97 -2.79
CA SER A 4 -2.96 17.10 -2.25
C SER A 4 -2.82 17.09 -0.74
N GLY A 5 -3.25 18.14 -0.10
CA GLY A 5 -3.25 18.20 1.34
C GLY A 5 -4.19 17.21 1.97
N ARG A 6 -5.04 16.54 1.19
CA ARG A 6 -5.95 15.56 1.71
C ARG A 6 -5.34 14.18 1.91
N TRP A 7 -4.17 13.93 1.31
CA TRP A 7 -3.61 12.60 1.39
C TRP A 7 -3.41 12.10 2.81
N PRO A 8 -2.89 12.89 3.75
CA PRO A 8 -2.73 12.38 5.11
C PRO A 8 -4.05 11.97 5.74
N MET A 9 -5.12 12.72 5.48
CA MET A 9 -6.43 12.38 6.02
C MET A 9 -6.97 11.11 5.38
N ILE A 10 -6.86 10.97 4.08
CA ILE A 10 -7.33 9.79 3.37
C ILE A 10 -6.57 8.56 3.85
N ARG A 11 -5.26 8.70 4.02
CA ARG A 11 -4.43 7.62 4.50
C ARG A 11 -4.86 7.19 5.90
N ARG A 12 -5.17 8.14 6.76
CA ARG A 12 -5.63 7.83 8.09
C ARG A 12 -6.97 7.13 8.10
N LEU A 13 -7.88 7.56 7.23
CA LEU A 13 -9.19 6.93 7.14
C LEU A 13 -9.05 5.49 6.63
N ALA A 14 -8.14 5.25 5.71
CA ALA A 14 -7.90 3.90 5.22
C ALA A 14 -7.30 3.04 6.34
N TRP A 15 -6.39 3.59 7.11
CA TRP A 15 -5.80 2.91 8.25
C TRP A 15 -6.88 2.51 9.27
N ASP A 16 -7.76 3.45 9.62
CA ASP A 16 -8.82 3.16 10.58
C ASP A 16 -9.77 2.11 10.06
N ARG A 17 -10.13 2.19 8.78
CA ARG A 17 -11.00 1.20 8.17
C ARG A 17 -10.41 -0.19 8.25
N ASP A 18 -9.15 -0.30 7.85
CA ASP A 18 -8.49 -1.60 7.75
C ASP A 18 -8.19 -2.16 9.14
N ARG A 19 -7.83 -1.31 10.09
CA ARG A 19 -7.56 -1.75 11.43
C ARG A 19 -8.81 -2.32 12.09
N LYS A 20 -9.94 -1.63 11.92
CA LYS A 20 -11.19 -2.09 12.50
C LYS A 20 -11.66 -3.39 11.87
N ALA A 21 -11.44 -3.54 10.58
CA ALA A 21 -11.84 -4.75 9.88
C ALA A 21 -10.81 -5.85 9.99
N ARG A 22 -9.66 -5.58 10.58
CA ARG A 22 -8.53 -6.52 10.64
C ARG A 22 -8.20 -7.04 9.26
N ALA A 23 -8.15 -6.13 8.30
CA ALA A 23 -7.91 -6.50 6.92
C ALA A 23 -6.54 -7.15 6.79
N VAL A 24 -6.46 -8.19 5.98
CA VAL A 24 -5.18 -8.84 5.72
C VAL A 24 -4.49 -8.17 4.55
N CYS A 25 -3.20 -8.44 4.41
CA CYS A 25 -2.44 -7.90 3.28
C CYS A 25 -3.02 -8.46 1.99
N HIS A 26 -3.39 -7.57 1.04
CA HIS A 26 -4.00 -8.03 -0.19
C HIS A 26 -2.98 -8.65 -1.14
N ILE A 27 -1.69 -8.50 -0.83
CA ILE A 27 -0.64 -9.04 -1.66
C ILE A 27 -0.29 -10.48 -1.24
N CYS A 28 -0.03 -10.71 0.04
CA CYS A 28 0.36 -12.03 0.51
C CYS A 28 -0.75 -12.78 1.25
N GLY A 29 -1.83 -12.09 1.62
CA GLY A 29 -2.95 -12.74 2.28
C GLY A 29 -2.78 -13.00 3.76
N GLN A 30 -1.68 -12.57 4.35
CA GLN A 30 -1.41 -12.83 5.76
C GLN A 30 -1.87 -11.66 6.62
N PRO A 31 -2.14 -11.91 7.90
CA PRO A 31 -2.57 -10.84 8.79
C PRO A 31 -1.54 -9.74 8.91
N ILE A 32 -2.02 -8.53 9.14
CA ILE A 32 -1.17 -7.37 9.34
C ILE A 32 -1.19 -7.03 10.83
N ASP A 33 -0.04 -6.65 11.36
CA ASP A 33 0.07 -6.29 12.77
C ASP A 33 -0.31 -4.82 12.96
N TYR A 34 -1.57 -4.59 13.33
CA TYR A 34 -2.07 -3.23 13.51
C TYR A 34 -1.65 -2.61 14.84
N SER A 35 -0.88 -3.33 15.66
CA SER A 35 -0.31 -2.72 16.85
C SER A 35 0.89 -1.86 16.51
N LEU A 36 1.43 -2.02 15.31
CA LEU A 36 2.57 -1.22 14.86
C LEU A 36 2.09 0.04 14.17
N PRO A 37 2.79 1.16 14.37
CA PRO A 37 2.42 2.36 13.63
C PRO A 37 2.54 2.13 12.13
N ALA A 38 1.66 2.78 11.37
CA ALA A 38 1.62 2.59 9.92
C ALA A 38 2.98 2.93 9.30
N SER A 39 3.42 2.07 8.40
CA SER A 39 4.67 2.24 7.64
C SER A 39 5.90 2.37 8.53
N SER A 40 5.86 1.82 9.73
CA SER A 40 6.98 1.96 10.65
C SER A 40 8.00 0.84 10.54
N CYS A 41 7.60 -0.31 10.03
CA CYS A 41 8.50 -1.44 9.89
C CYS A 41 7.89 -2.43 8.89
N PRO A 42 8.66 -3.45 8.50
CA PRO A 42 8.21 -4.33 7.41
C PRO A 42 6.86 -4.98 7.62
N ASP A 43 6.49 -5.28 8.86
CA ASP A 43 5.22 -5.97 9.13
C ASP A 43 4.07 -5.00 9.35
N ALA A 44 4.32 -3.71 9.33
CA ALA A 44 3.29 -2.72 9.57
C ALA A 44 2.40 -2.54 8.35
N TRP A 45 1.18 -2.02 8.61
CA TRP A 45 0.27 -1.66 7.54
C TRP A 45 0.85 -0.52 6.70
N GLU A 46 0.65 -0.62 5.40
CA GLU A 46 0.98 0.46 4.49
C GLU A 46 -0.10 0.51 3.40
N PRO A 47 -0.56 1.72 3.02
CA PRO A 47 -1.59 1.80 1.99
C PRO A 47 -1.00 1.49 0.62
N ASP A 48 -1.72 0.71 -0.17
CA ASP A 48 -1.28 0.35 -1.50
C ASP A 48 -2.36 0.75 -2.50
N HIS A 49 -1.99 1.55 -3.48
CA HIS A 49 -2.90 1.90 -4.56
C HIS A 49 -2.94 0.74 -5.56
N ILE A 50 -4.13 0.17 -5.74
CA ILE A 50 -4.29 -0.96 -6.66
C ILE A 50 -3.93 -0.55 -8.06
N ILE A 51 -4.47 0.58 -8.50
CA ILE A 51 -4.10 1.16 -9.78
C ILE A 51 -3.11 2.27 -9.48
N PRO A 52 -1.90 2.21 -10.04
CA PRO A 52 -0.88 3.19 -9.72
C PRO A 52 -1.35 4.61 -9.99
N VAL A 53 -0.98 5.51 -9.10
CA VAL A 53 -1.34 6.92 -9.25
C VAL A 53 -0.75 7.48 -10.54
N SER A 54 0.39 6.96 -10.97
CA SER A 54 0.99 7.43 -12.22
C SER A 54 0.10 7.13 -13.42
N LYS A 55 -0.73 6.08 -13.33
CA LYS A 55 -1.63 5.73 -14.42
C LYS A 55 -2.99 6.37 -14.31
N ARG A 56 -3.48 6.51 -13.09
CA ARG A 56 -4.80 7.09 -12.84
C ARG A 56 -4.70 8.05 -11.67
N PRO A 57 -4.20 9.26 -11.92
CA PRO A 57 -4.02 10.22 -10.82
C PRO A 57 -5.30 10.55 -10.07
N GLU A 58 -6.44 10.46 -10.75
CA GLU A 58 -7.72 10.79 -10.11
C GLU A 58 -8.08 9.78 -9.03
N LEU A 59 -7.41 8.64 -8.97
CA LEU A 59 -7.69 7.62 -7.97
C LEU A 59 -6.78 7.71 -6.76
N GLU A 60 -5.93 8.73 -6.70
CA GLU A 60 -5.00 8.86 -5.58
C GLU A 60 -5.71 8.91 -4.24
N LEU A 61 -6.82 9.63 -4.18
CA LEU A 61 -7.56 9.81 -2.94
C LEU A 61 -8.79 8.92 -2.84
N ASP A 62 -8.96 8.00 -3.77
CA ASP A 62 -10.12 7.12 -3.77
C ASP A 62 -9.85 5.95 -2.85
N ARG A 63 -10.54 5.89 -1.71
CA ARG A 63 -10.31 4.82 -0.74
C ARG A 63 -10.61 3.44 -1.29
N ASN A 64 -11.44 3.34 -2.31
CA ASN A 64 -11.70 2.06 -2.96
C ASN A 64 -10.50 1.57 -3.75
N ASN A 65 -9.58 2.46 -4.08
CA ASN A 65 -8.36 2.10 -4.76
C ASN A 65 -7.20 1.89 -3.78
N ILE A 66 -7.46 1.96 -2.47
CA ILE A 66 -6.43 1.81 -1.45
C ILE A 66 -6.72 0.54 -0.68
N LYS A 67 -5.78 -0.39 -0.69
CA LYS A 67 -5.91 -1.66 0.00
C LYS A 67 -4.82 -1.83 1.04
N ALA A 68 -5.11 -2.65 2.04
CA ALA A 68 -4.14 -2.94 3.08
C ALA A 68 -3.01 -3.79 2.56
N SER A 69 -1.80 -3.50 2.98
CA SER A 69 -0.65 -4.33 2.65
C SER A 69 0.38 -4.23 3.76
N HIS A 70 1.27 -5.22 3.84
CA HIS A 70 2.46 -5.07 4.66
C HIS A 70 3.40 -4.11 3.97
N MET A 71 4.12 -3.30 4.74
CA MET A 71 5.10 -2.41 4.16
C MET A 71 6.10 -3.18 3.29
N ARG A 72 6.58 -4.33 3.79
CA ARG A 72 7.54 -5.13 3.03
C ARG A 72 6.96 -5.63 1.71
N CYS A 73 5.68 -6.01 1.70
CA CYS A 73 5.05 -6.51 0.49
C CYS A 73 4.84 -5.39 -0.52
N ASN A 74 4.39 -4.25 -0.03
CA ASN A 74 4.14 -3.11 -0.89
C ASN A 74 5.43 -2.62 -1.53
N ARG A 75 6.50 -2.55 -0.75
CA ARG A 75 7.76 -2.05 -1.25
C ARG A 75 8.48 -3.06 -2.13
N ALA A 76 8.30 -4.35 -1.86
CA ALA A 76 8.88 -5.37 -2.72
C ALA A 76 8.21 -5.38 -4.09
N ARG A 77 6.90 -5.12 -4.12
CA ARG A 77 6.20 -5.03 -5.39
C ARG A 77 6.54 -3.74 -6.13
N GLY A 78 6.81 -2.69 -5.38
CA GLY A 78 7.08 -1.39 -5.95
C GLY A 78 5.83 -0.77 -6.50
N ASP A 79 5.99 0.26 -7.30
CA ASP A 79 4.86 0.98 -7.87
C ASP A 79 4.52 0.47 -9.25
N GLY A 80 5.07 -0.63 -9.65
CA GLY A 80 4.81 -1.20 -10.94
C GLY A 80 5.79 -0.75 -11.99
N THR A 81 6.42 0.35 -11.81
CA THR A 81 7.38 0.79 -12.78
C THR A 81 8.75 0.26 -12.49
N ASN A 82 9.01 -0.03 -11.23
CA ASN A 82 10.25 -0.56 -10.92
C ASN A 82 10.31 -1.98 -11.05
N GLY A 83 9.22 -2.62 -11.10
CA GLY A 83 9.21 -4.05 -11.09
C GLY A 83 9.99 -4.62 -12.18
N GLU A 84 10.11 -3.95 -13.21
CA GLU A 84 10.80 -4.49 -14.29
C GLU A 84 12.25 -4.31 -14.16
N ASN A 85 12.68 -3.63 -13.32
CA ASN A 85 14.06 -3.51 -13.23
C ASN A 85 14.65 -4.52 -12.51
N ASN A 86 14.40 -4.66 -12.37
CA ASN A 86 14.83 -5.34 -11.97
C ASN A 86 15.10 -6.20 -12.00
N LEU A 87 15.16 -6.14 -12.16
CA LEU A 87 15.30 -6.80 -12.21
C LEU A 87 15.24 -7.63 -12.19
N GLY A 88 15.06 -7.76 -12.34
CA GLY A 88 14.74 -8.42 -12.26
C GLY A 88 14.80 -8.96 -11.71
N MET A 89 14.87 -9.00 -11.23
CA MET A 89 14.72 -9.49 -10.63
C MET A 89 14.15 -9.72 -9.97
N GLN A 90 13.94 -9.62 -9.69
CA GLN A 90 13.24 -9.84 -9.10
C GLN A 90 12.53 -10.31 -8.88
N SER A 91 12.24 -10.41 -8.88
CA SER A 91 11.46 -10.81 -8.74
C SER A 91 10.92 -11.33 -8.37
N ARG A 92 10.71 -11.50 -8.14
CA ARG A 92 9.98 -11.96 -7.77
C ARG A 92 9.64 -12.32 -7.05
N VAL A 93 9.87 -12.25 -6.64
CA VAL A 93 9.48 -12.80 -5.86
C VAL A 93 8.50 -12.97 -5.13
N TRP A 94 7.95 -13.09 -4.92
CA TRP A 94 6.86 -13.38 -4.12
C TRP A 94 5.69 -14.20 -4.60
#